data_347b9ee2ddabf8b18e6641b6aca38f72
#
_entry.id   347b9ee2ddabf8b18e6641b6aca38f72
#
_cell.length_a   1.000
_cell.length_b   1.000
_cell.length_c   1.000
_cell.angle_alpha   90.00
_cell.angle_beta   90.00
_cell.angle_gamma   90.00
#
_symmetry.space_group_name_H-M   'P 1'
#
loop_
_entity.id
_entity.type
_entity.pdbx_description
1 polymer ?
#
loop_
_entity_poly.entity_id
_entity_poly.type
_entity_poly.pdbx_seq_one_letter_code
_entity_poly.pdbx_strand_id
1 'polypeptide(L)'
;STPIKSTVSQDAFGNTCSVFVQETPYTSMMIEAEGEVRTQGAFEYIDDSKAVSPYYLLQQTNLTEPSEEMLSYFEGKLPKQHSVDAVLKLAAAVQEAITYVPGQTNFATTAAQSFAMKSGVCQDHAHVMLGLCRASGIPARYVSGYFFAEESPNLASHAWIDFCSDVDKGLWTSIDITHACLVDSRHIRLAIGRDYYSAAPVKGVRSGGGGEELSASISIQQLT
;
A
#
# COMPACT_ATOMS: atom_id res chain seq x y z
N SER A 1 9.90 -13.12 -28.86
CA SER A 1 8.52 -13.22 -28.35
C SER A 1 7.65 -12.14 -28.96
N THR A 2 6.45 -12.49 -29.39
CA THR A 2 5.51 -11.50 -29.91
C THR A 2 4.97 -10.69 -28.73
N PRO A 3 4.97 -9.34 -28.79
CA PRO A 3 4.40 -8.54 -27.72
C PRO A 3 2.91 -8.84 -27.55
N ILE A 4 2.48 -9.03 -26.30
CA ILE A 4 1.07 -9.26 -25.99
C ILE A 4 0.35 -7.90 -26.09
N LYS A 5 -0.76 -7.86 -26.79
CA LYS A 5 -1.57 -6.64 -26.93
C LYS A 5 -2.26 -6.35 -25.60
N SER A 6 -2.02 -5.17 -25.04
CA SER A 6 -2.68 -4.69 -23.83
C SER A 6 -3.70 -3.60 -24.12
N THR A 7 -4.67 -3.47 -23.23
CA THR A 7 -5.64 -2.37 -23.20
C THR A 7 -5.42 -1.58 -21.92
N VAL A 8 -5.31 -0.27 -22.04
CA VAL A 8 -5.20 0.63 -20.88
C VAL A 8 -6.59 1.04 -20.42
N SER A 9 -6.83 0.96 -19.12
CA SER A 9 -8.07 1.35 -18.46
C SER A 9 -7.78 1.99 -17.09
N GLN A 10 -8.79 2.51 -16.45
CA GLN A 10 -8.71 2.93 -15.05
C GLN A 10 -9.61 2.03 -14.18
N ASP A 11 -9.13 1.71 -12.99
CA ASP A 11 -9.93 1.01 -12.00
C ASP A 11 -10.83 1.98 -11.21
N ALA A 12 -11.60 1.43 -10.24
CA ALA A 12 -12.50 2.22 -9.41
C ALA A 12 -11.80 3.25 -8.51
N PHE A 13 -10.50 3.12 -8.28
CA PHE A 13 -9.69 4.06 -7.50
C PHE A 13 -8.97 5.10 -8.36
N GLY A 14 -9.15 5.03 -9.68
CA GLY A 14 -8.45 5.91 -10.63
C GLY A 14 -7.05 5.44 -11.00
N ASN A 15 -6.62 4.24 -10.57
CA ASN A 15 -5.34 3.69 -10.98
C ASN A 15 -5.36 3.34 -12.46
N THR A 16 -4.29 3.68 -13.17
CA THR A 16 -4.12 3.25 -14.55
C THR A 16 -3.68 1.79 -14.60
N CYS A 17 -4.45 0.97 -15.31
CA CYS A 17 -4.24 -0.46 -15.43
C CYS A 17 -4.00 -0.87 -16.88
N SER A 18 -2.98 -1.67 -17.14
CA SER A 18 -2.79 -2.37 -18.41
C SER A 18 -3.36 -3.78 -18.31
N VAL A 19 -4.37 -4.09 -19.08
CA VAL A 19 -5.05 -5.40 -19.08
C VAL A 19 -4.71 -6.14 -20.36
N PHE A 20 -4.31 -7.39 -20.23
CA PHE A 20 -4.05 -8.26 -21.38
C PHE A 20 -4.57 -9.68 -21.13
N VAL A 21 -4.84 -10.40 -22.20
CA VAL A 21 -5.24 -11.81 -22.17
C VAL A 21 -4.26 -12.61 -23.03
N GLN A 22 -3.73 -13.68 -22.45
CA GLN A 22 -2.88 -14.65 -23.15
C GLN A 22 -3.65 -15.97 -23.27
N GLU A 23 -4.10 -16.28 -24.49
CA GLU A 23 -4.93 -17.47 -24.77
C GLU A 23 -4.08 -18.71 -25.10
N THR A 24 -2.87 -18.52 -25.62
CA THR A 24 -1.98 -19.63 -25.94
C THR A 24 -1.18 -20.05 -24.71
N PRO A 25 -0.95 -21.37 -24.51
CA PRO A 25 -0.12 -21.86 -23.43
C PRO A 25 1.28 -21.25 -23.43
N TYR A 26 1.80 -20.94 -22.24
CA TYR A 26 3.16 -20.42 -22.07
C TYR A 26 3.81 -21.05 -20.83
N THR A 27 5.14 -21.10 -20.82
CA THR A 27 5.94 -21.60 -19.69
C THR A 27 6.52 -20.48 -18.83
N SER A 28 6.66 -19.29 -19.39
CA SER A 28 7.11 -18.10 -18.68
C SER A 28 6.52 -16.85 -19.31
N MET A 29 6.33 -15.82 -18.48
CA MET A 29 5.89 -14.51 -18.89
C MET A 29 6.73 -13.47 -18.16
N MET A 30 7.17 -12.43 -18.86
CA MET A 30 7.86 -11.28 -18.29
C MET A 30 7.03 -10.03 -18.54
N ILE A 31 6.82 -9.25 -17.49
CA ILE A 31 6.21 -7.93 -17.55
C ILE A 31 7.30 -6.94 -17.15
N GLU A 32 7.60 -5.99 -18.02
CA GLU A 32 8.57 -4.95 -17.76
C GLU A 32 7.89 -3.59 -17.87
N ALA A 33 8.15 -2.73 -16.90
CA ALA A 33 7.70 -1.35 -16.91
C ALA A 33 8.89 -0.44 -16.63
N GLU A 34 9.14 0.52 -17.51
CA GLU A 34 10.21 1.49 -17.41
C GLU A 34 9.64 2.90 -17.58
N GLY A 35 10.19 3.86 -16.86
CA GLY A 35 9.76 5.25 -16.98
C GLY A 35 10.55 6.19 -16.08
N GLU A 36 10.33 7.46 -16.25
CA GLU A 36 10.89 8.53 -15.44
C GLU A 36 9.78 9.21 -14.64
N VAL A 37 10.05 9.50 -13.38
CA VAL A 37 9.11 10.19 -12.50
C VAL A 37 9.77 11.39 -11.86
N ARG A 38 9.01 12.47 -11.69
CA ARG A 38 9.42 13.63 -10.89
C ARG A 38 8.60 13.64 -9.61
N THR A 39 9.28 13.50 -8.47
CA THR A 39 8.66 13.59 -7.16
C THR A 39 8.72 15.02 -6.65
N GLN A 40 7.68 15.45 -5.92
CA GLN A 40 7.61 16.81 -5.35
C GLN A 40 7.81 16.83 -3.83
N GLY A 41 7.88 15.66 -3.20
CA GLY A 41 8.01 15.53 -1.75
C GLY A 41 6.79 16.04 -0.96
N ALA A 42 5.64 16.18 -1.62
CA ALA A 42 4.42 16.62 -0.96
C ALA A 42 3.76 15.45 -0.22
N PHE A 43 3.58 15.58 1.09
CA PHE A 43 2.87 14.60 1.91
C PHE A 43 1.37 14.88 2.03
N GLU A 44 0.91 16.07 1.66
CA GLU A 44 -0.50 16.45 1.61
C GLU A 44 -0.92 16.84 0.19
N TYR A 45 -2.14 16.45 -0.18
CA TYR A 45 -2.73 16.79 -1.47
C TYR A 45 -4.25 16.75 -1.43
N ILE A 46 -4.88 17.48 -2.32
CA ILE A 46 -6.32 17.44 -2.53
C ILE A 46 -6.60 16.39 -3.60
N ASP A 47 -7.45 15.42 -3.27
CA ASP A 47 -7.98 14.46 -4.23
C ASP A 47 -9.38 14.91 -4.67
N ASP A 48 -9.41 15.55 -5.82
CA ASP A 48 -10.62 16.04 -6.48
C ASP A 48 -11.20 15.06 -7.51
N SER A 49 -10.57 13.90 -7.67
CA SER A 49 -11.00 12.87 -8.65
C SER A 49 -12.40 12.36 -8.41
N LYS A 50 -12.89 12.39 -7.15
CA LYS A 50 -14.17 11.82 -6.71
C LYS A 50 -14.38 10.36 -7.11
N ALA A 51 -13.30 9.64 -7.41
CA ALA A 51 -13.35 8.25 -7.83
C ALA A 51 -13.98 7.38 -6.73
N VAL A 52 -13.58 7.59 -5.48
CA VAL A 52 -14.11 6.84 -4.33
C VAL A 52 -14.42 7.81 -3.18
N SER A 53 -15.63 7.68 -2.61
CA SER A 53 -15.98 8.45 -1.41
C SER A 53 -15.06 8.12 -0.24
N PRO A 54 -14.55 9.10 0.52
CA PRO A 54 -13.79 8.84 1.74
C PRO A 54 -14.52 7.92 2.73
N TYR A 55 -15.84 8.01 2.84
CA TYR A 55 -16.65 7.16 3.72
C TYR A 55 -16.62 5.67 3.34
N TYR A 56 -16.44 5.34 2.04
CA TYR A 56 -16.24 3.95 1.62
C TYR A 56 -14.92 3.38 2.17
N LEU A 57 -13.94 4.22 2.40
CA LEU A 57 -12.62 3.88 2.92
C LEU A 57 -12.57 3.77 4.45
N LEU A 58 -13.71 3.91 5.13
CA LEU A 58 -13.89 3.52 6.54
C LEU A 58 -14.15 2.02 6.72
N GLN A 59 -14.57 1.33 5.65
CA GLN A 59 -14.89 -0.10 5.76
C GLN A 59 -13.63 -0.94 5.84
N GLN A 60 -13.60 -1.86 6.81
CA GLN A 60 -12.53 -2.86 6.91
C GLN A 60 -12.55 -3.83 5.71
N THR A 61 -11.44 -4.50 5.50
CA THR A 61 -11.31 -5.63 4.59
C THR A 61 -10.79 -6.83 5.38
N ASN A 62 -10.85 -8.02 4.81
CA ASN A 62 -10.28 -9.20 5.46
C ASN A 62 -8.81 -9.01 5.87
N LEU A 63 -8.02 -8.23 5.10
CA LEU A 63 -6.61 -7.98 5.41
C LEU A 63 -6.41 -6.93 6.50
N THR A 64 -7.36 -6.01 6.70
CA THR A 64 -7.20 -4.87 7.60
C THR A 64 -8.02 -4.98 8.89
N GLU A 65 -8.93 -5.95 8.98
CA GLU A 65 -9.79 -6.13 10.17
C GLU A 65 -8.95 -6.30 11.44
N PRO A 66 -9.05 -5.39 12.42
CA PRO A 66 -8.27 -5.49 13.64
C PRO A 66 -8.87 -6.54 14.59
N SER A 67 -8.03 -7.28 15.31
CA SER A 67 -8.49 -8.13 16.41
C SER A 67 -8.82 -7.30 17.66
N GLU A 68 -9.60 -7.87 18.57
CA GLU A 68 -9.90 -7.26 19.88
C GLU A 68 -8.61 -6.99 20.68
N GLU A 69 -7.65 -7.92 20.63
CA GLU A 69 -6.35 -7.76 21.26
C GLU A 69 -5.58 -6.55 20.69
N MET A 70 -5.58 -6.39 19.35
CA MET A 70 -4.97 -5.26 18.67
C MET A 70 -5.63 -3.94 19.10
N LEU A 71 -6.97 -3.87 19.09
CA LEU A 71 -7.71 -2.68 19.52
C LEU A 71 -7.43 -2.33 20.98
N SER A 72 -7.42 -3.32 21.87
CA SER A 72 -7.10 -3.12 23.28
C SER A 72 -5.68 -2.60 23.50
N TYR A 73 -4.69 -3.14 22.78
CA TYR A 73 -3.30 -2.68 22.87
C TYR A 73 -3.13 -1.22 22.44
N PHE A 74 -3.86 -0.79 21.43
CA PHE A 74 -3.76 0.58 20.90
C PHE A 74 -4.83 1.54 21.46
N GLU A 75 -5.73 1.12 22.37
CA GLU A 75 -6.87 1.93 22.84
C GLU A 75 -6.47 3.34 23.28
N GLY A 76 -5.43 3.49 24.10
CA GLY A 76 -4.94 4.80 24.57
C GLY A 76 -4.15 5.60 23.51
N LYS A 77 -3.88 5.03 22.35
CA LYS A 77 -3.08 5.61 21.25
C LYS A 77 -3.93 5.91 20.02
N LEU A 78 -5.19 5.45 19.99
CA LEU A 78 -6.10 5.70 18.87
C LEU A 78 -6.38 7.20 18.71
N PRO A 79 -6.28 7.75 17.49
CA PRO A 79 -6.53 9.16 17.25
C PRO A 79 -8.00 9.52 17.52
N LYS A 80 -8.23 10.59 18.25
CA LYS A 80 -9.58 11.16 18.46
C LYS A 80 -9.93 12.23 17.43
N GLN A 81 -8.98 12.62 16.62
CA GLN A 81 -9.10 13.66 15.60
C GLN A 81 -8.28 13.26 14.37
N HIS A 82 -8.69 13.73 13.20
CA HIS A 82 -7.99 13.53 11.93
C HIS A 82 -6.72 14.41 11.80
N SER A 83 -5.95 14.57 12.88
CA SER A 83 -4.76 15.39 12.85
C SER A 83 -3.51 14.58 12.46
N VAL A 84 -2.64 15.21 11.68
CA VAL A 84 -1.38 14.62 11.22
C VAL A 84 -0.53 14.14 12.40
N ASP A 85 -0.41 14.96 13.45
CA ASP A 85 0.38 14.62 14.65
C ASP A 85 -0.18 13.38 15.38
N ALA A 86 -1.51 13.26 15.50
CA ALA A 86 -2.12 12.11 16.18
C ALA A 86 -1.93 10.81 15.37
N VAL A 87 -2.10 10.88 14.04
CA VAL A 87 -1.93 9.71 13.16
C VAL A 87 -0.45 9.33 13.04
N LEU A 88 0.47 10.30 13.05
CA LEU A 88 1.92 10.03 13.05
C LEU A 88 2.38 9.36 14.36
N LYS A 89 1.84 9.76 15.51
CA LYS A 89 2.09 9.08 16.79
C LYS A 89 1.57 7.64 16.79
N LEU A 90 0.42 7.40 16.16
CA LEU A 90 -0.08 6.03 15.98
C LEU A 90 0.86 5.22 15.06
N ALA A 91 1.36 5.81 13.97
CA ALA A 91 2.32 5.15 13.07
C ALA A 91 3.59 4.72 13.81
N ALA A 92 4.16 5.59 14.65
CA ALA A 92 5.31 5.25 15.48
C ALA A 92 4.99 4.10 16.46
N ALA A 93 3.80 4.10 17.06
CA ALA A 93 3.40 3.02 17.95
C ALA A 93 3.18 1.68 17.23
N VAL A 94 2.72 1.70 15.97
CA VAL A 94 2.62 0.49 15.12
C VAL A 94 4.02 -0.02 14.76
N GLN A 95 4.94 0.86 14.37
CA GLN A 95 6.32 0.52 14.07
C GLN A 95 7.02 -0.15 15.28
N GLU A 96 6.80 0.37 16.48
CA GLU A 96 7.36 -0.21 17.72
C GLU A 96 6.75 -1.59 18.04
N ALA A 97 5.47 -1.80 17.74
CA ALA A 97 4.75 -3.03 18.06
C ALA A 97 5.07 -4.18 17.10
N ILE A 98 5.50 -3.88 15.87
CA ILE A 98 5.73 -4.86 14.80
C ILE A 98 7.15 -4.69 14.28
N THR A 99 8.00 -5.67 14.54
CA THR A 99 9.38 -5.67 14.04
C THR A 99 9.42 -5.95 12.54
N TYR A 100 10.19 -5.16 11.80
CA TYR A 100 10.36 -5.39 10.36
C TYR A 100 11.23 -6.63 10.10
N VAL A 101 10.62 -7.73 9.60
CA VAL A 101 11.29 -9.01 9.32
C VAL A 101 10.83 -9.57 7.98
N PRO A 102 11.63 -9.47 6.91
CA PRO A 102 11.29 -10.05 5.61
C PRO A 102 11.13 -11.58 5.67
N GLY A 103 10.19 -12.11 4.87
CA GLY A 103 10.02 -13.56 4.67
C GLY A 103 9.19 -14.27 5.74
N GLN A 104 8.70 -13.59 6.77
CA GLN A 104 7.81 -14.18 7.79
C GLN A 104 6.33 -14.06 7.45
N THR A 105 5.98 -13.12 6.63
CA THR A 105 4.62 -12.84 6.17
C THR A 105 4.52 -12.99 4.66
N ASN A 106 3.30 -13.04 4.16
CA ASN A 106 3.01 -13.09 2.73
C ASN A 106 1.83 -12.15 2.39
N PHE A 107 1.48 -12.08 1.12
CA PHE A 107 0.43 -11.17 0.63
C PHE A 107 -0.97 -11.42 1.22
N ALA A 108 -1.22 -12.59 1.82
CA ALA A 108 -2.48 -12.95 2.45
C ALA A 108 -2.47 -12.77 3.98
N THR A 109 -1.33 -12.39 4.57
CA THR A 109 -1.21 -12.14 6.01
C THR A 109 -2.09 -10.95 6.40
N THR A 110 -2.96 -11.16 7.40
CA THR A 110 -3.87 -10.12 7.91
C THR A 110 -3.20 -9.22 8.95
N ALA A 111 -3.76 -8.04 9.18
CA ALA A 111 -3.34 -7.12 10.23
C ALA A 111 -3.32 -7.80 11.60
N ALA A 112 -4.36 -8.55 11.93
CA ALA A 112 -4.45 -9.30 13.19
C ALA A 112 -3.36 -10.36 13.34
N GLN A 113 -3.03 -11.09 12.25
CA GLN A 113 -1.97 -12.11 12.26
C GLN A 113 -0.58 -11.48 12.42
N SER A 114 -0.26 -10.44 11.65
CA SER A 114 1.00 -9.72 11.74
C SER A 114 1.20 -9.13 13.15
N PHE A 115 0.15 -8.52 13.71
CA PHE A 115 0.18 -7.99 15.07
C PHE A 115 0.42 -9.10 16.11
N ALA A 116 -0.25 -10.25 16.01
CA ALA A 116 -0.05 -11.38 16.92
C ALA A 116 1.37 -11.95 16.84
N MET A 117 1.97 -12.02 15.64
CA MET A 117 3.36 -12.43 15.41
C MET A 117 4.37 -11.37 15.83
N LYS A 118 3.96 -10.10 16.03
CA LYS A 118 4.83 -8.93 16.27
C LYS A 118 5.94 -8.77 15.23
N SER A 119 5.67 -9.20 14.03
CA SER A 119 6.60 -9.12 12.90
C SER A 119 5.88 -9.01 11.57
N GLY A 120 6.51 -8.34 10.62
CA GLY A 120 5.96 -8.14 9.28
C GLY A 120 6.86 -7.28 8.42
N VAL A 121 6.35 -6.85 7.29
CA VAL A 121 7.01 -5.92 6.37
C VAL A 121 6.15 -4.65 6.16
N CYS A 122 6.54 -3.76 5.26
CA CYS A 122 5.81 -2.51 5.00
C CYS A 122 4.31 -2.72 4.69
N GLN A 123 3.96 -3.81 3.99
CA GLN A 123 2.57 -4.20 3.74
C GLN A 123 1.80 -4.44 5.05
N ASP A 124 2.40 -5.17 5.99
CA ASP A 124 1.77 -5.52 7.27
C ASP A 124 1.61 -4.27 8.14
N HIS A 125 2.63 -3.43 8.22
CA HIS A 125 2.55 -2.13 8.90
C HIS A 125 1.39 -1.29 8.34
N ALA A 126 1.26 -1.23 7.01
CA ALA A 126 0.17 -0.50 6.37
C ALA A 126 -1.21 -1.11 6.69
N HIS A 127 -1.35 -2.44 6.66
CA HIS A 127 -2.63 -3.10 6.99
C HIS A 127 -3.05 -2.86 8.45
N VAL A 128 -2.13 -2.99 9.41
CA VAL A 128 -2.40 -2.69 10.83
C VAL A 128 -2.82 -1.24 11.00
N MET A 129 -2.09 -0.30 10.39
CA MET A 129 -2.40 1.12 10.46
C MET A 129 -3.77 1.45 9.85
N LEU A 130 -4.12 0.85 8.69
CA LEU A 130 -5.44 0.99 8.07
C LEU A 130 -6.55 0.52 8.98
N GLY A 131 -6.39 -0.66 9.60
CA GLY A 131 -7.35 -1.20 10.55
C GLY A 131 -7.62 -0.26 11.71
N LEU A 132 -6.56 0.30 12.30
CA LEU A 132 -6.65 1.23 13.44
C LEU A 132 -7.24 2.59 13.04
N CYS A 133 -6.84 3.16 11.90
CA CYS A 133 -7.42 4.41 11.38
C CYS A 133 -8.93 4.27 11.17
N ARG A 134 -9.36 3.21 10.48
CA ARG A 134 -10.77 2.96 10.18
C ARG A 134 -11.59 2.69 11.45
N ALA A 135 -11.04 1.94 12.40
CA ALA A 135 -11.67 1.74 13.72
C ALA A 135 -11.82 3.05 14.50
N SER A 136 -10.97 4.03 14.24
CA SER A 136 -11.04 5.39 14.81
C SER A 136 -11.92 6.35 14.01
N GLY A 137 -12.63 5.88 12.98
CA GLY A 137 -13.46 6.71 12.11
C GLY A 137 -12.66 7.58 11.13
N ILE A 138 -11.39 7.29 10.88
CA ILE A 138 -10.52 8.01 9.96
C ILE A 138 -10.50 7.26 8.62
N PRO A 139 -11.02 7.85 7.51
CA PRO A 139 -10.92 7.25 6.20
C PRO A 139 -9.45 7.09 5.79
N ALA A 140 -9.05 5.88 5.43
CA ALA A 140 -7.68 5.60 5.05
C ALA A 140 -7.59 4.57 3.92
N ARG A 141 -6.59 4.73 3.04
CA ARG A 141 -6.35 3.89 1.89
C ARG A 141 -4.90 3.41 1.83
N TYR A 142 -4.73 2.21 1.33
CA TYR A 142 -3.44 1.60 1.06
C TYR A 142 -2.79 2.26 -0.16
N VAL A 143 -1.49 2.44 -0.09
CA VAL A 143 -0.68 2.89 -1.21
C VAL A 143 0.40 1.86 -1.47
N SER A 144 0.46 1.34 -2.69
CA SER A 144 1.63 0.62 -3.18
C SER A 144 2.53 1.56 -3.98
N GLY A 145 3.83 1.36 -3.83
CA GLY A 145 4.78 2.23 -4.50
C GLY A 145 6.20 1.73 -4.42
N TYR A 146 7.11 2.65 -4.65
CA TYR A 146 8.54 2.44 -4.51
C TYR A 146 9.12 3.44 -3.52
N PHE A 147 10.18 3.01 -2.85
CA PHE A 147 10.98 3.85 -1.97
C PHE A 147 12.43 3.87 -2.44
N PHE A 148 12.95 5.07 -2.69
CA PHE A 148 14.35 5.24 -3.09
C PHE A 148 15.22 5.29 -1.84
N ALA A 149 16.11 4.29 -1.71
CA ALA A 149 17.15 4.24 -0.70
C ALA A 149 18.52 4.14 -1.40
N GLU A 150 19.38 5.13 -1.23
CA GLU A 150 20.69 5.18 -1.87
C GLU A 150 21.54 3.95 -1.58
N GLU A 151 21.46 3.42 -0.35
CA GLU A 151 22.24 2.26 0.11
C GLU A 151 21.64 0.92 -0.34
N SER A 152 20.42 0.89 -0.84
CA SER A 152 19.69 -0.34 -1.19
C SER A 152 18.77 -0.16 -2.41
N PRO A 153 19.32 0.19 -3.58
CA PRO A 153 18.52 0.54 -4.76
C PRO A 153 17.65 -0.62 -5.30
N ASN A 154 17.92 -1.86 -4.88
CA ASN A 154 17.18 -3.05 -5.31
C ASN A 154 16.06 -3.48 -4.36
N LEU A 155 15.86 -2.80 -3.24
CA LEU A 155 14.78 -3.05 -2.27
C LEU A 155 13.70 -1.98 -2.39
N ALA A 156 13.24 -1.73 -3.58
CA ALA A 156 12.45 -0.57 -3.91
C ALA A 156 10.94 -0.72 -3.72
N SER A 157 10.37 -1.95 -3.68
CA SER A 157 8.93 -2.09 -3.43
C SER A 157 8.60 -1.66 -2.01
N HIS A 158 7.57 -0.82 -1.88
CA HIS A 158 7.20 -0.23 -0.60
C HIS A 158 5.69 -0.01 -0.49
N ALA A 159 5.22 0.10 0.74
CA ALA A 159 3.84 0.37 1.03
C ALA A 159 3.70 1.36 2.19
N TRP A 160 2.68 2.21 2.10
CA TRP A 160 2.30 3.18 3.12
C TRP A 160 0.79 3.42 3.10
N ILE A 161 0.31 4.40 3.81
CA ILE A 161 -1.09 4.79 3.76
C ILE A 161 -1.27 6.26 3.43
N ASP A 162 -2.44 6.58 2.85
CA ASP A 162 -3.00 7.92 2.95
C ASP A 162 -4.20 7.89 3.89
N PHE A 163 -4.33 8.90 4.73
CA PHE A 163 -5.55 9.12 5.49
C PHE A 163 -6.18 10.47 5.13
N CYS A 164 -7.50 10.55 5.21
CA CYS A 164 -8.22 11.79 4.92
C CYS A 164 -8.19 12.68 6.16
N SER A 165 -7.39 13.73 6.10
CA SER A 165 -7.24 14.69 7.19
C SER A 165 -8.38 15.73 7.23
N ASP A 166 -9.01 16.01 6.08
CA ASP A 166 -10.19 16.89 5.97
C ASP A 166 -11.10 16.36 4.85
N VAL A 167 -12.22 15.73 5.28
CA VAL A 167 -13.18 15.11 4.36
C VAL A 167 -13.89 16.14 3.48
N ASP A 168 -14.20 17.32 4.04
CA ASP A 168 -14.94 18.36 3.33
C ASP A 168 -14.10 18.99 2.21
N LYS A 169 -12.80 19.09 2.43
CA LYS A 169 -11.85 19.59 1.43
C LYS A 169 -11.29 18.51 0.52
N GLY A 170 -11.53 17.22 0.82
CA GLY A 170 -10.86 16.13 0.14
C GLY A 170 -9.35 16.12 0.35
N LEU A 171 -8.89 16.58 1.53
CA LEU A 171 -7.47 16.68 1.85
C LEU A 171 -6.96 15.33 2.39
N TRP A 172 -5.92 14.82 1.76
CA TRP A 172 -5.27 13.55 2.11
C TRP A 172 -3.83 13.79 2.55
N THR A 173 -3.43 13.04 3.56
CA THR A 173 -2.05 13.05 4.08
C THR A 173 -1.45 11.67 3.98
N SER A 174 -0.22 11.58 3.48
CA SER A 174 0.52 10.34 3.28
C SER A 174 1.52 10.09 4.41
N ILE A 175 1.44 8.92 5.03
CA ILE A 175 2.31 8.51 6.14
C ILE A 175 2.92 7.14 5.84
N ASP A 176 4.24 7.06 5.96
CA ASP A 176 5.01 5.82 5.94
C ASP A 176 5.17 5.28 7.37
N ILE A 177 4.54 4.15 7.64
CA ILE A 177 4.52 3.53 8.96
C ILE A 177 5.86 2.84 9.25
N THR A 178 6.48 2.24 8.24
CA THR A 178 7.76 1.53 8.39
C THR A 178 8.88 2.44 8.85
N HIS A 179 8.86 3.70 8.39
CA HIS A 179 9.82 4.72 8.81
C HIS A 179 9.25 5.70 9.84
N ALA A 180 7.97 5.55 10.23
CA ALA A 180 7.24 6.44 11.14
C ALA A 180 7.37 7.92 10.76
N CYS A 181 7.21 8.24 9.47
CA CYS A 181 7.41 9.59 8.94
C CYS A 181 6.34 9.98 7.90
N LEU A 182 6.28 11.24 7.58
CA LEU A 182 5.55 11.74 6.42
C LEU A 182 6.27 11.32 5.14
N VAL A 183 5.50 11.06 4.09
CA VAL A 183 6.03 10.77 2.75
C VAL A 183 6.83 11.96 2.22
N ASP A 184 7.94 11.70 1.58
CA ASP A 184 8.83 12.70 0.98
C ASP A 184 9.18 12.36 -0.48
N SER A 185 10.16 13.06 -1.05
CA SER A 185 10.59 12.89 -2.45
C SER A 185 11.18 11.52 -2.79
N ARG A 186 11.45 10.68 -1.80
CA ARG A 186 11.94 9.30 -1.99
C ARG A 186 10.82 8.33 -2.30
N HIS A 187 9.56 8.71 -2.11
CA HIS A 187 8.40 7.85 -2.30
C HIS A 187 7.79 8.07 -3.69
N ILE A 188 7.63 6.99 -4.43
CA ILE A 188 7.02 6.97 -5.77
C ILE A 188 5.73 6.17 -5.68
N ARG A 189 4.59 6.83 -5.76
CA ARG A 189 3.26 6.21 -5.74
C ARG A 189 2.96 5.52 -7.05
N LEU A 190 2.47 4.27 -6.99
CA LEU A 190 2.00 3.52 -8.15
C LEU A 190 0.49 3.36 -8.17
N ALA A 191 -0.09 2.87 -7.06
CA ALA A 191 -1.51 2.61 -6.98
C ALA A 191 -2.04 2.82 -5.57
N ILE A 192 -3.34 3.10 -5.48
CA ILE A 192 -4.08 3.21 -4.23
C ILE A 192 -5.20 2.16 -4.20
N GLY A 193 -5.62 1.77 -2.99
CA GLY A 193 -6.71 0.83 -2.82
C GLY A 193 -7.15 0.71 -1.38
N ARG A 194 -8.09 -0.21 -1.10
CA ARG A 194 -8.53 -0.47 0.28
C ARG A 194 -7.51 -1.26 1.09
N ASP A 195 -6.72 -2.07 0.40
CA ASP A 195 -5.71 -2.98 0.92
C ASP A 195 -4.73 -3.37 -0.18
N TYR A 196 -3.81 -4.27 0.11
CA TYR A 196 -2.88 -4.80 -0.88
C TYR A 196 -3.60 -5.41 -2.10
N TYR A 197 -4.68 -6.19 -1.91
CA TYR A 197 -5.37 -6.82 -3.04
C TYR A 197 -5.91 -5.81 -4.05
N SER A 198 -6.39 -4.66 -3.58
CA SER A 198 -6.87 -3.61 -4.47
C SER A 198 -5.76 -2.80 -5.14
N ALA A 199 -4.59 -2.70 -4.50
CA ALA A 199 -3.45 -1.89 -4.98
C ALA A 199 -2.24 -2.72 -5.46
N ALA A 200 -2.37 -4.05 -5.59
CA ALA A 200 -1.27 -4.90 -6.03
C ALA A 200 -0.80 -4.52 -7.45
N PRO A 201 0.52 -4.39 -7.67
CA PRO A 201 1.07 -3.98 -8.97
C PRO A 201 0.76 -4.96 -10.11
N VAL A 202 0.66 -6.24 -9.78
CA VAL A 202 0.33 -7.31 -10.74
C VAL A 202 -0.81 -8.15 -10.18
N LYS A 203 -1.84 -8.36 -10.98
CA LYS A 203 -2.97 -9.25 -10.67
C LYS A 203 -3.27 -10.09 -11.90
N GLY A 204 -3.55 -11.36 -11.69
CA GLY A 204 -3.89 -12.25 -12.78
C GLY A 204 -4.69 -13.46 -12.34
N VAL A 205 -5.35 -14.07 -13.31
CA VAL A 205 -6.01 -15.36 -13.17
C VAL A 205 -5.44 -16.29 -14.23
N ARG A 206 -5.02 -17.46 -13.83
CA ARG A 206 -4.48 -18.48 -14.69
C ARG A 206 -5.40 -19.72 -14.68
N SER A 207 -5.57 -20.34 -15.83
CA SER A 207 -6.30 -21.59 -15.97
C SER A 207 -5.35 -22.71 -16.43
N GLY A 208 -5.34 -23.82 -15.72
CA GLY A 208 -4.49 -24.98 -16.01
C GLY A 208 -3.02 -24.83 -15.57
N GLY A 209 -2.20 -25.82 -15.91
CA GLY A 209 -0.78 -25.89 -15.55
C GLY A 209 -0.51 -26.41 -14.13
N GLY A 210 0.78 -26.51 -13.79
CA GLY A 210 1.29 -26.94 -12.48
C GLY A 210 1.52 -25.78 -11.51
N GLY A 211 2.60 -25.84 -10.73
CA GLY A 211 3.02 -24.78 -9.84
C GLY A 211 3.35 -23.47 -10.59
N GLU A 212 3.31 -22.36 -9.86
CA GLU A 212 3.68 -21.05 -10.35
C GLU A 212 4.70 -20.43 -9.42
N GLU A 213 5.70 -19.80 -10.00
CA GLU A 213 6.69 -19.01 -9.29
C GLU A 213 6.67 -17.59 -9.85
N LEU A 214 6.55 -16.62 -8.96
CA LEU A 214 6.61 -15.19 -9.29
C LEU A 214 7.87 -14.59 -8.70
N SER A 215 8.69 -13.96 -9.53
CA SER A 215 9.81 -13.14 -9.08
C SER A 215 9.64 -11.72 -9.59
N ALA A 216 10.01 -10.74 -8.77
CA ALA A 216 10.01 -9.33 -9.17
C ALA A 216 11.35 -8.70 -8.82
N SER A 217 11.87 -7.89 -9.72
CA SER A 217 13.05 -7.06 -9.48
C SER A 217 12.72 -5.60 -9.80
N ILE A 218 13.19 -4.70 -8.97
CA ILE A 218 12.94 -3.26 -9.11
C ILE A 218 14.29 -2.57 -9.02
N SER A 219 14.55 -1.63 -9.92
CA SER A 219 15.73 -0.77 -9.89
C SER A 219 15.28 0.69 -9.98
N ILE A 220 15.78 1.53 -9.09
CA ILE A 220 15.50 2.97 -9.09
C ILE A 220 16.84 3.69 -9.12
N GLN A 221 16.96 4.68 -9.97
CA GLN A 221 18.13 5.54 -10.09
C GLN A 221 17.71 7.00 -10.05
N GLN A 222 18.49 7.81 -9.36
CA GLN A 222 18.30 9.26 -9.40
C GLN A 222 18.94 9.81 -10.66
N LEU A 223 18.15 10.52 -11.44
CA LEU A 223 18.66 11.26 -12.60
C LEU A 223 19.19 12.62 -12.12
N THR A 224 20.37 12.96 -12.55
CA THR A 224 21.06 14.25 -12.26
C THR A 224 20.68 15.30 -13.27
#